data_56a84dd8d476042936918c89063a0ea4
#
_entry.id   56a84dd8d476042936918c89063a0ea4
#
_cell.length_a   1.000
_cell.length_b   1.000
_cell.length_c   1.000
_cell.angle_alpha   90.00
_cell.angle_beta   90.00
_cell.angle_gamma   90.00
#
_symmetry.space_group_name_H-M   'P 1'
#
loop_
_entity.id
_entity.type
_entity.pdbx_description
1 polymer ?
#
loop_
_entity_poly.entity_id
_entity_poly.type
_entity_poly.pdbx_seq_one_letter_code
_entity_poly.pdbx_strand_id
1 'polypeptide(L)'
;KLEAYSDLEKKFNKLQIPVYAEMIMGLPGETYKSWIDGLGSLLDSNINNQIFVYQAEVYPNTELNELSYRKKYGIKTKKIELLETHCSPKEQNWLKEYQEIVVETYSMTQEDWKKRNLFSVTLMVVHSFKVGFYIMNYLKNEIKITGKEFIRYICEKTNKNDHPFIYSKLIKKTNNWSNSMLNGKGRSTLNLKYSDVYLDIEAIIF
;
A
#
# COMPACT_ATOMS: atom_id res chain seq x y z
N LYS A 1 17.88 11.74 -7.22
CA LYS A 1 16.60 11.32 -7.84
C LYS A 1 15.40 11.75 -7.00
N LEU A 2 15.45 11.62 -5.67
CA LEU A 2 14.37 12.08 -4.76
C LEU A 2 14.32 13.61 -4.68
N GLU A 3 15.47 14.26 -4.68
CA GLU A 3 15.62 15.72 -4.73
C GLU A 3 14.93 16.30 -5.98
N ALA A 4 15.18 15.70 -7.15
CA ALA A 4 14.55 16.13 -8.39
C ALA A 4 13.01 16.01 -8.34
N TYR A 5 12.49 14.97 -7.68
CA TYR A 5 11.06 14.79 -7.47
C TYR A 5 10.49 15.88 -6.53
N SER A 6 11.14 16.12 -5.40
CA SER A 6 10.74 17.19 -4.45
C SER A 6 10.77 18.57 -5.10
N ASP A 7 11.77 18.87 -5.94
CA ASP A 7 11.85 20.15 -6.63
C ASP A 7 10.77 20.31 -7.70
N LEU A 8 10.44 19.23 -8.41
CA LEU A 8 9.35 19.21 -9.37
C LEU A 8 8.01 19.47 -8.67
N GLU A 9 7.75 18.80 -7.56
CA GLU A 9 6.55 18.97 -6.77
C GLU A 9 6.40 20.41 -6.26
N LYS A 10 7.48 21.02 -5.75
CA LYS A 10 7.48 22.43 -5.34
C LYS A 10 7.11 23.38 -6.50
N LYS A 11 7.57 23.08 -7.72
CA LYS A 11 7.22 23.87 -8.92
C LYS A 11 5.72 23.73 -9.24
N PHE A 12 5.17 22.52 -9.23
CA PHE A 12 3.74 22.31 -9.47
C PHE A 12 2.88 22.95 -8.39
N ASN A 13 3.27 22.83 -7.13
CA ASN A 13 2.56 23.47 -6.02
C ASN A 13 2.52 25.00 -6.16
N LYS A 14 3.62 25.63 -6.60
CA LYS A 14 3.64 27.09 -6.89
C LYS A 14 2.68 27.48 -8.01
N LEU A 15 2.44 26.59 -8.96
CA LEU A 15 1.52 26.78 -10.07
C LEU A 15 0.08 26.36 -9.73
N GLN A 16 -0.17 25.93 -8.48
CA GLN A 16 -1.47 25.39 -8.03
C GLN A 16 -1.93 24.18 -8.84
N ILE A 17 -1.00 23.41 -9.37
CA ILE A 17 -1.28 22.16 -10.09
C ILE A 17 -1.22 21.02 -9.08
N PRO A 18 -2.34 20.32 -8.79
CA PRO A 18 -2.34 19.19 -7.88
C PRO A 18 -1.54 18.02 -8.48
N VAL A 19 -0.69 17.41 -7.67
CA VAL A 19 0.09 16.22 -8.03
C VAL A 19 -0.05 15.19 -6.93
N TYR A 20 0.20 13.93 -7.26
CA TYR A 20 0.26 12.84 -6.29
C TYR A 20 1.41 11.88 -6.67
N ALA A 21 1.83 11.07 -5.72
CA ALA A 21 2.86 10.07 -5.93
C ALA A 21 2.24 8.67 -6.03
N GLU A 22 2.66 7.91 -7.02
CA GLU A 22 2.33 6.49 -7.14
C GLU A 22 3.59 5.66 -6.94
N MET A 23 3.50 4.68 -6.07
CA MET A 23 4.59 3.77 -5.74
C MET A 23 4.17 2.34 -6.05
N ILE A 24 5.05 1.57 -6.67
CA ILE A 24 4.79 0.17 -7.01
C ILE A 24 5.59 -0.72 -6.07
N MET A 25 4.92 -1.49 -5.23
CA MET A 25 5.51 -2.41 -4.27
C MET A 25 5.72 -3.80 -4.88
N GLY A 26 6.90 -4.37 -4.68
CA GLY A 26 7.18 -5.76 -5.09
C GLY A 26 8.11 -5.89 -6.29
N LEU A 27 8.70 -4.80 -6.74
CA LEU A 27 9.69 -4.85 -7.81
C LEU A 27 10.99 -5.54 -7.36
N PRO A 28 11.70 -6.25 -8.24
CA PRO A 28 12.95 -6.91 -7.93
C PRO A 28 14.05 -5.96 -7.45
N GLY A 29 14.88 -6.44 -6.53
CA GLY A 29 16.03 -5.69 -5.99
C GLY A 29 15.69 -4.82 -4.78
N GLU A 30 14.41 -4.57 -4.52
CA GLU A 30 13.99 -3.81 -3.36
C GLU A 30 13.86 -4.69 -2.11
N THR A 31 14.39 -4.22 -0.97
CA THR A 31 14.30 -4.88 0.33
C THR A 31 13.23 -4.23 1.20
N TYR A 32 12.78 -4.90 2.27
CA TYR A 32 11.88 -4.29 3.26
C TYR A 32 12.44 -2.95 3.76
N LYS A 33 13.74 -2.90 4.07
CA LYS A 33 14.39 -1.69 4.55
C LYS A 33 14.38 -0.57 3.52
N SER A 34 14.77 -0.85 2.27
CA SER A 34 14.82 0.17 1.21
C SER A 34 13.44 0.73 0.89
N TRP A 35 12.39 -0.12 0.94
CA TRP A 35 11.01 0.30 0.77
C TRP A 35 10.56 1.30 1.84
N ILE A 36 10.76 0.94 3.12
CA ILE A 36 10.39 1.80 4.26
C ILE A 36 11.18 3.11 4.24
N ASP A 37 12.48 3.05 3.91
CA ASP A 37 13.33 4.23 3.83
C ASP A 37 12.91 5.14 2.66
N GLY A 38 12.54 4.56 1.52
CA GLY A 38 12.04 5.31 0.36
C GLY A 38 10.74 6.05 0.67
N LEU A 39 9.75 5.36 1.24
CA LEU A 39 8.49 5.97 1.67
C LEU A 39 8.70 7.00 2.79
N GLY A 40 9.60 6.73 3.73
CA GLY A 40 9.98 7.68 4.77
C GLY A 40 10.56 8.96 4.19
N SER A 41 11.44 8.84 3.22
CA SER A 41 12.03 9.99 2.52
C SER A 41 10.99 10.83 1.79
N LEU A 42 9.96 10.20 1.21
CA LEU A 42 8.82 10.93 0.63
C LEU A 42 8.05 11.72 1.70
N LEU A 43 7.74 11.10 2.84
CA LEU A 43 7.08 11.79 3.96
C LEU A 43 7.91 12.96 4.50
N ASP A 44 9.22 12.80 4.53
CA ASP A 44 10.14 13.81 5.07
C ASP A 44 10.41 14.97 4.09
N SER A 45 10.18 14.77 2.79
CA SER A 45 10.31 15.81 1.76
C SER A 45 9.19 16.85 1.76
N ASN A 46 8.31 16.83 2.77
CA ASN A 46 7.15 17.72 2.90
C ASN A 46 6.13 17.59 1.76
N ILE A 47 6.01 16.41 1.21
CA ILE A 47 4.95 16.07 0.28
C ILE A 47 3.63 16.05 1.07
N ASN A 48 2.78 17.05 0.80
CA ASN A 48 1.46 17.14 1.42
C ASN A 48 0.37 16.46 0.58
N ASN A 49 0.72 16.11 -0.64
CA ASN A 49 -0.16 15.44 -1.61
C ASN A 49 -0.26 13.94 -1.31
N GLN A 50 -1.20 13.29 -1.96
CA GLN A 50 -1.45 11.87 -1.76
C GLN A 50 -0.28 11.01 -2.25
N ILE A 51 0.01 9.96 -1.50
CA ILE A 51 0.94 8.89 -1.88
C ILE A 51 0.12 7.61 -1.96
N PHE A 52 -0.01 7.05 -3.14
CA PHE A 52 -0.67 5.76 -3.37
C PHE A 52 0.36 4.65 -3.55
N VAL A 53 0.05 3.48 -3.05
CA VAL A 53 0.90 2.30 -3.19
C VAL A 53 0.11 1.18 -3.85
N TYR A 54 0.61 0.73 -4.99
CA TYR A 54 0.06 -0.37 -5.76
C TYR A 54 0.94 -1.61 -5.65
N GLN A 55 0.35 -2.77 -5.87
CA GLN A 55 1.09 -4.02 -6.01
C GLN A 55 1.74 -4.10 -7.39
N ALA A 56 2.93 -4.68 -7.48
CA ALA A 56 3.51 -4.99 -8.79
C ALA A 56 2.69 -6.10 -9.45
N GLU A 57 2.03 -5.74 -10.54
CA GLU A 57 1.24 -6.66 -11.36
C GLU A 57 2.05 -7.20 -12.52
N VAL A 58 1.82 -8.46 -12.86
CA VAL A 58 2.46 -9.12 -13.99
C VAL A 58 1.48 -9.20 -15.14
N TYR A 59 1.75 -8.42 -16.16
CA TYR A 59 0.96 -8.42 -17.38
C TYR A 59 1.59 -9.30 -18.45
N PRO A 60 0.78 -9.96 -19.33
CA PRO A 60 1.29 -10.58 -20.54
C PRO A 60 2.15 -9.58 -21.34
N ASN A 61 3.19 -10.03 -21.99
CA ASN A 61 4.07 -9.19 -22.82
C ASN A 61 4.92 -8.14 -22.04
N THR A 62 5.08 -8.31 -20.73
CA THR A 62 6.02 -7.50 -19.93
C THR A 62 7.25 -8.34 -19.57
N GLU A 63 8.37 -7.65 -19.33
CA GLU A 63 9.62 -8.28 -18.88
C GLU A 63 9.43 -9.07 -17.57
N LEU A 64 8.57 -8.58 -16.65
CA LEU A 64 8.19 -9.28 -15.43
C LEU A 64 7.55 -10.64 -15.67
N ASN A 65 6.96 -10.86 -16.86
CA ASN A 65 6.33 -12.13 -17.23
C ASN A 65 7.30 -13.11 -17.91
N GLU A 66 8.46 -12.67 -18.36
CA GLU A 66 9.44 -13.53 -19.01
C GLU A 66 10.04 -14.55 -18.03
N LEU A 67 10.07 -15.83 -18.41
CA LEU A 67 10.60 -16.91 -17.57
C LEU A 67 12.05 -16.68 -17.16
N SER A 68 12.87 -16.16 -18.06
CA SER A 68 14.27 -15.81 -17.83
C SER A 68 14.40 -14.73 -16.74
N TYR A 69 13.57 -13.70 -16.82
CA TYR A 69 13.54 -12.59 -15.86
C TYR A 69 13.03 -13.07 -14.50
N ARG A 70 11.93 -13.82 -14.47
CA ARG A 70 11.39 -14.42 -13.22
C ARG A 70 12.43 -15.29 -12.53
N LYS A 71 13.15 -16.12 -13.27
CA LYS A 71 14.23 -16.96 -12.72
C LYS A 71 15.39 -16.14 -12.21
N LYS A 72 15.81 -15.12 -12.96
CA LYS A 72 16.92 -14.21 -12.57
C LYS A 72 16.69 -13.51 -11.24
N TYR A 73 15.46 -13.11 -10.96
CA TYR A 73 15.12 -12.31 -9.77
C TYR A 73 14.33 -13.11 -8.70
N GLY A 74 14.09 -14.40 -8.93
CA GLY A 74 13.34 -15.27 -8.01
C GLY A 74 11.90 -14.82 -7.81
N ILE A 75 11.27 -14.30 -8.88
CA ILE A 75 9.92 -13.74 -8.81
C ILE A 75 8.92 -14.88 -8.63
N LYS A 76 8.16 -14.83 -7.54
CA LYS A 76 6.97 -15.66 -7.32
C LYS A 76 5.73 -14.77 -7.29
N THR A 77 4.68 -15.27 -7.89
CA THR A 77 3.44 -14.54 -8.07
C THR A 77 2.24 -15.27 -7.47
N LYS A 78 1.17 -14.55 -7.27
CA LYS A 78 -0.15 -15.10 -6.95
C LYS A 78 -1.18 -14.53 -7.91
N LYS A 79 -1.99 -15.41 -8.48
CA LYS A 79 -3.24 -15.02 -9.13
C LYS A 79 -4.28 -14.78 -8.06
N ILE A 80 -4.85 -13.59 -8.05
CA ILE A 80 -5.93 -13.19 -7.14
C ILE A 80 -7.18 -12.86 -7.95
N GLU A 81 -8.34 -13.27 -7.47
CA GLU A 81 -9.61 -12.98 -8.11
C GLU A 81 -9.99 -11.52 -7.92
N LEU A 82 -10.37 -10.85 -9.00
CA LEU A 82 -10.97 -9.52 -8.95
C LEU A 82 -12.44 -9.65 -8.59
N LEU A 83 -12.75 -9.39 -7.32
CA LEU A 83 -14.11 -9.52 -6.78
C LEU A 83 -15.01 -8.35 -7.14
N GLU A 84 -14.42 -7.22 -7.50
CA GLU A 84 -15.15 -6.00 -7.79
C GLU A 84 -14.34 -5.11 -8.76
N THR A 85 -15.03 -4.22 -9.43
CA THR A 85 -14.43 -3.20 -10.28
C THR A 85 -15.08 -1.87 -9.98
N HIS A 86 -14.29 -0.86 -9.58
CA HIS A 86 -14.77 0.49 -9.29
C HIS A 86 -16.01 0.53 -8.38
N CYS A 87 -15.92 -0.15 -7.23
CA CYS A 87 -17.00 -0.23 -6.22
C CYS A 87 -18.31 -0.84 -6.73
N SER A 88 -18.27 -1.51 -7.87
CA SER A 88 -19.44 -2.22 -8.39
C SER A 88 -19.30 -3.70 -8.15
N PRO A 89 -20.32 -4.35 -7.59
CA PRO A 89 -20.34 -5.80 -7.47
C PRO A 89 -20.33 -6.40 -8.87
N LYS A 90 -19.54 -7.47 -9.05
CA LYS A 90 -19.64 -8.26 -10.26
C LYS A 90 -20.93 -9.06 -10.22
N GLU A 91 -21.68 -9.03 -11.32
CA GLU A 91 -22.86 -9.88 -11.45
C GLU A 91 -22.46 -11.37 -11.39
N GLN A 92 -23.32 -12.21 -10.85
CA GLN A 92 -23.06 -13.65 -10.66
C GLN A 92 -22.67 -14.38 -11.96
N ASN A 93 -23.10 -13.86 -13.10
CA ASN A 93 -22.85 -14.44 -14.43
C ASN A 93 -21.61 -13.89 -15.12
N TRP A 94 -20.88 -12.96 -14.50
CA TRP A 94 -19.67 -12.42 -15.11
C TRP A 94 -18.53 -13.43 -15.07
N LEU A 95 -17.73 -13.40 -16.12
CA LEU A 95 -16.49 -14.18 -16.15
C LEU A 95 -15.58 -13.75 -15.00
N LYS A 96 -15.00 -14.75 -14.33
CA LYS A 96 -14.02 -14.47 -13.30
C LYS A 96 -12.76 -13.89 -13.93
N GLU A 97 -12.39 -12.73 -13.47
CA GLU A 97 -11.16 -12.07 -13.85
C GLU A 97 -10.12 -12.19 -12.73
N TYR A 98 -8.88 -12.26 -13.14
CA TYR A 98 -7.76 -12.44 -12.22
C TYR A 98 -6.66 -11.44 -12.53
N GLN A 99 -6.02 -11.01 -11.48
CA GLN A 99 -4.82 -10.19 -11.50
C GLN A 99 -3.67 -11.04 -10.94
N GLU A 100 -2.50 -10.97 -11.57
CA GLU A 100 -1.31 -11.68 -11.10
C GLU A 100 -0.36 -10.69 -10.44
N ILE A 101 -0.11 -10.84 -9.13
CA ILE A 101 0.74 -9.94 -8.35
C ILE A 101 2.04 -10.61 -7.93
N VAL A 102 3.12 -9.83 -7.84
CA VAL A 102 4.41 -10.28 -7.30
C VAL A 102 4.31 -10.30 -5.77
N VAL A 103 4.59 -11.47 -5.17
CA VAL A 103 4.54 -11.67 -3.72
C VAL A 103 5.87 -12.08 -3.10
N GLU A 104 6.86 -12.43 -3.92
CA GLU A 104 8.20 -12.82 -3.46
C GLU A 104 9.23 -12.56 -4.55
N THR A 105 10.44 -12.18 -4.17
CA THR A 105 11.63 -12.08 -5.02
C THR A 105 12.85 -12.51 -4.20
N TYR A 106 14.04 -12.57 -4.78
CA TYR A 106 15.26 -12.85 -4.01
C TYR A 106 15.56 -11.80 -2.92
N SER A 107 15.03 -10.58 -3.06
CA SER A 107 15.22 -9.48 -2.09
C SER A 107 14.00 -9.27 -1.18
N MET A 108 12.93 -10.03 -1.35
CA MET A 108 11.68 -9.87 -0.63
C MET A 108 11.02 -11.23 -0.39
N THR A 109 10.93 -11.64 0.85
CA THR A 109 10.13 -12.80 1.26
C THR A 109 8.64 -12.46 1.31
N GLN A 110 7.75 -13.48 1.34
CA GLN A 110 6.31 -13.23 1.52
C GLN A 110 6.00 -12.56 2.87
N GLU A 111 6.81 -12.80 3.89
CA GLU A 111 6.66 -12.10 5.17
C GLU A 111 7.05 -10.62 5.05
N ASP A 112 8.12 -10.31 4.31
CA ASP A 112 8.48 -8.92 4.00
C ASP A 112 7.40 -8.24 3.15
N TRP A 113 6.81 -8.97 2.20
CA TRP A 113 5.70 -8.47 1.40
C TRP A 113 4.50 -8.07 2.28
N LYS A 114 4.12 -8.91 3.28
CA LYS A 114 3.05 -8.56 4.23
C LYS A 114 3.38 -7.33 5.08
N LYS A 115 4.61 -7.25 5.57
CA LYS A 115 5.06 -6.09 6.36
C LYS A 115 5.07 -4.81 5.54
N ARG A 116 5.51 -4.87 4.28
CA ARG A 116 5.47 -3.73 3.36
C ARG A 116 4.02 -3.30 3.09
N ASN A 117 3.14 -4.27 2.82
CA ASN A 117 1.73 -3.98 2.58
C ASN A 117 1.09 -3.29 3.78
N LEU A 118 1.35 -3.80 5.00
CA LEU A 118 0.86 -3.17 6.23
C LEU A 118 1.37 -1.73 6.39
N PHE A 119 2.67 -1.51 6.21
CA PHE A 119 3.25 -0.18 6.29
C PHE A 119 2.64 0.77 5.25
N SER A 120 2.51 0.30 4.01
CA SER A 120 1.99 1.09 2.89
C SER A 120 0.52 1.48 3.09
N VAL A 121 -0.33 0.53 3.50
CA VAL A 121 -1.74 0.82 3.80
C VAL A 121 -1.87 1.77 4.98
N THR A 122 -1.06 1.58 6.03
CA THR A 122 -1.05 2.49 7.18
C THR A 122 -0.62 3.90 6.77
N LEU A 123 0.41 4.02 5.92
CA LEU A 123 0.84 5.30 5.37
C LEU A 123 -0.30 5.97 4.57
N MET A 124 -0.96 5.25 3.68
CA MET A 124 -2.06 5.79 2.90
C MET A 124 -3.18 6.32 3.80
N VAL A 125 -3.56 5.57 4.84
CA VAL A 125 -4.60 6.00 5.78
C VAL A 125 -4.17 7.23 6.57
N VAL A 126 -2.99 7.22 7.15
CA VAL A 126 -2.50 8.30 8.01
C VAL A 126 -2.21 9.57 7.21
N HIS A 127 -1.49 9.44 6.10
CA HIS A 127 -1.00 10.57 5.32
C HIS A 127 -1.96 10.97 4.19
N SER A 128 -2.33 10.03 3.30
CA SER A 128 -3.05 10.37 2.06
C SER A 128 -4.52 10.64 2.32
N PHE A 129 -5.17 9.86 3.20
CA PHE A 129 -6.57 10.09 3.63
C PHE A 129 -6.68 11.03 4.83
N LYS A 130 -5.55 11.60 5.28
CA LYS A 130 -5.47 12.65 6.30
C LYS A 130 -5.94 12.24 7.70
N VAL A 131 -6.13 10.95 8.00
CA VAL A 131 -6.62 10.49 9.31
C VAL A 131 -5.67 10.82 10.46
N GLY A 132 -4.35 10.74 10.21
CA GLY A 132 -3.32 11.10 11.19
C GLY A 132 -2.36 12.19 10.71
N PHE A 133 -2.64 12.83 9.59
CA PHE A 133 -1.74 13.76 8.90
C PHE A 133 -1.27 14.91 9.79
N TYR A 134 -2.19 15.57 10.48
CA TYR A 134 -1.86 16.71 11.33
C TYR A 134 -1.07 16.29 12.57
N ILE A 135 -1.40 15.13 13.14
CA ILE A 135 -0.66 14.55 14.27
C ILE A 135 0.77 14.21 13.82
N MET A 136 0.93 13.55 12.68
CA MET A 136 2.23 13.21 12.13
C MET A 136 3.09 14.45 11.86
N ASN A 137 2.51 15.50 11.28
CA ASN A 137 3.21 16.77 11.05
C ASN A 137 3.59 17.48 12.35
N TYR A 138 2.72 17.49 13.36
CA TYR A 138 3.04 18.01 14.69
C TYR A 138 4.21 17.25 15.31
N LEU A 139 4.17 15.93 15.32
CA LEU A 139 5.25 15.09 15.84
C LEU A 139 6.59 15.35 15.12
N LYS A 140 6.54 15.52 13.79
CA LYS A 140 7.72 15.83 12.98
C LYS A 140 8.29 17.22 13.31
N ASN A 141 7.46 18.23 13.37
CA ASN A 141 7.90 19.62 13.49
C ASN A 141 8.33 19.97 14.93
N GLU A 142 7.54 19.53 15.92
CA GLU A 142 7.74 19.92 17.32
C GLU A 142 8.57 18.91 18.11
N ILE A 143 8.35 17.61 17.87
CA ILE A 143 8.94 16.52 18.69
C ILE A 143 10.10 15.84 17.97
N LYS A 144 10.29 16.11 16.67
CA LYS A 144 11.34 15.52 15.82
C LYS A 144 11.20 14.00 15.59
N ILE A 145 9.98 13.49 15.71
CA ILE A 145 9.65 12.11 15.31
C ILE A 145 9.29 12.13 13.83
N THR A 146 10.03 11.41 13.01
CA THR A 146 9.81 11.34 11.57
C THR A 146 8.49 10.66 11.22
N GLY A 147 7.94 10.96 10.03
CA GLY A 147 6.74 10.28 9.53
C GLY A 147 6.94 8.76 9.46
N LYS A 148 8.12 8.30 9.05
CA LYS A 148 8.50 6.88 9.05
C LYS A 148 8.41 6.24 10.43
N GLU A 149 8.95 6.88 11.45
CA GLU A 149 8.93 6.38 12.82
C GLU A 149 7.51 6.31 13.37
N PHE A 150 6.68 7.30 13.07
CA PHE A 150 5.28 7.31 13.48
C PHE A 150 4.48 6.16 12.83
N ILE A 151 4.61 5.96 11.51
CA ILE A 151 3.94 4.84 10.83
C ILE A 151 4.43 3.48 11.35
N ARG A 152 5.75 3.33 11.53
CA ARG A 152 6.33 2.12 12.14
C ARG A 152 5.76 1.86 13.53
N TYR A 153 5.70 2.86 14.37
CA TYR A 153 5.12 2.76 15.70
C TYR A 153 3.69 2.22 15.66
N ILE A 154 2.84 2.76 14.76
CA ILE A 154 1.48 2.26 14.57
C ILE A 154 1.51 0.77 14.19
N CYS A 155 2.32 0.39 13.18
CA CYS A 155 2.39 -0.99 12.71
C CYS A 155 2.88 -1.98 13.76
N GLU A 156 3.84 -1.60 14.61
CA GLU A 156 4.47 -2.46 15.60
C GLU A 156 3.68 -2.56 16.91
N LYS A 157 3.09 -1.46 17.38
CA LYS A 157 2.44 -1.40 18.70
C LYS A 157 1.04 -2.00 18.72
N THR A 158 0.31 -1.88 17.64
CA THR A 158 -1.07 -2.41 17.58
C THR A 158 -1.15 -3.94 17.52
N ASN A 159 -0.03 -4.64 17.38
CA ASN A 159 0.04 -6.09 17.58
C ASN A 159 0.01 -6.51 19.06
N LYS A 160 0.12 -5.56 20.01
CA LYS A 160 -0.01 -5.80 21.45
C LYS A 160 -1.33 -5.17 21.89
N ASN A 161 -2.20 -5.91 22.52
CA ASN A 161 -3.58 -5.58 22.93
C ASN A 161 -3.81 -4.24 23.69
N ASP A 162 -2.86 -3.32 23.67
CA ASP A 162 -2.77 -2.16 24.57
C ASP A 162 -3.22 -0.82 23.95
N HIS A 163 -3.76 -0.80 22.72
CA HIS A 163 -4.07 0.48 22.07
C HIS A 163 -5.46 0.63 21.50
N PRO A 164 -5.98 1.88 21.55
CA PRO A 164 -7.36 2.13 21.20
C PRO A 164 -7.65 1.89 19.73
N PHE A 165 -8.58 1.07 19.60
CA PHE A 165 -9.61 0.74 18.64
C PHE A 165 -9.38 1.01 17.13
N ILE A 166 -8.97 2.20 16.66
CA ILE A 166 -9.00 2.49 15.22
C ILE A 166 -7.87 1.82 14.44
N TYR A 167 -6.66 1.91 14.94
CA TYR A 167 -5.49 1.34 14.24
C TYR A 167 -5.44 -0.19 14.36
N SER A 168 -5.94 -0.78 15.45
CA SER A 168 -6.01 -2.25 15.58
C SER A 168 -6.96 -2.86 14.57
N LYS A 169 -8.09 -2.22 14.25
CA LYS A 169 -8.98 -2.66 13.17
C LYS A 169 -8.32 -2.57 11.80
N LEU A 170 -7.66 -1.45 11.50
CA LEU A 170 -6.90 -1.26 10.26
C LEU A 170 -5.89 -2.39 10.06
N ILE A 171 -5.07 -2.65 11.07
CA ILE A 171 -4.03 -3.68 11.01
C ILE A 171 -4.62 -5.07 10.84
N LYS A 172 -5.65 -5.41 11.61
CA LYS A 172 -6.35 -6.70 11.47
C LYS A 172 -6.91 -6.87 10.05
N LYS A 173 -7.55 -5.83 9.50
CA LYS A 173 -8.12 -5.85 8.15
C LYS A 173 -7.02 -6.02 7.11
N THR A 174 -5.94 -5.24 7.18
CA THR A 174 -4.82 -5.31 6.25
C THR A 174 -4.12 -6.66 6.28
N ASN A 175 -3.91 -7.23 7.47
CA ASN A 175 -3.33 -8.57 7.61
C ASN A 175 -4.25 -9.65 7.02
N ASN A 176 -5.56 -9.54 7.22
CA ASN A 176 -6.54 -10.46 6.62
C ASN A 176 -6.52 -10.38 5.09
N TRP A 177 -6.45 -9.18 4.52
CA TRP A 177 -6.32 -9.00 3.07
C TRP A 177 -5.00 -9.56 2.55
N SER A 178 -3.90 -9.30 3.23
CA SER A 178 -2.58 -9.85 2.85
C SER A 178 -2.61 -11.39 2.81
N ASN A 179 -3.19 -12.02 3.84
CA ASN A 179 -3.34 -13.47 3.89
C ASN A 179 -4.29 -13.99 2.80
N SER A 180 -5.39 -13.29 2.54
CA SER A 180 -6.33 -13.62 1.47
C SER A 180 -5.64 -13.63 0.10
N MET A 181 -4.90 -12.57 -0.22
CA MET A 181 -4.15 -12.45 -1.48
C MET A 181 -3.07 -13.53 -1.62
N LEU A 182 -2.31 -13.83 -0.55
CA LEU A 182 -1.32 -14.92 -0.57
C LEU A 182 -1.94 -16.30 -0.75
N ASN A 183 -3.21 -16.46 -0.38
CA ASN A 183 -3.99 -17.67 -0.61
C ASN A 183 -4.74 -17.67 -1.97
N GLY A 184 -4.46 -16.71 -2.85
CA GLY A 184 -5.06 -16.61 -4.18
C GLY A 184 -6.49 -16.07 -4.21
N LYS A 185 -6.97 -15.53 -3.09
CA LYS A 185 -8.29 -14.91 -3.00
C LYS A 185 -8.15 -13.39 -3.14
N GLY A 186 -9.11 -12.75 -3.77
CA GLY A 186 -9.15 -11.30 -3.88
C GLY A 186 -9.40 -10.59 -2.55
N ARG A 187 -9.26 -9.29 -2.57
CA ARG A 187 -9.70 -8.42 -1.47
C ARG A 187 -11.20 -8.20 -1.61
N SER A 188 -11.97 -8.53 -0.59
CA SER A 188 -13.38 -8.16 -0.54
C SER A 188 -13.53 -6.81 0.14
N THR A 189 -14.20 -5.89 -0.54
CA THR A 189 -14.60 -4.58 -0.04
C THR A 189 -16.08 -4.51 0.29
N LEU A 190 -16.77 -5.65 0.27
CA LEU A 190 -18.17 -5.76 0.68
C LEU A 190 -18.36 -5.30 2.13
N ASN A 191 -19.24 -4.34 2.31
CA ASN A 191 -19.65 -3.91 3.64
C ASN A 191 -20.75 -4.81 4.17
N LEU A 192 -20.41 -5.65 5.17
CA LEU A 192 -21.36 -6.60 5.75
C LEU A 192 -22.54 -5.94 6.48
N LYS A 193 -22.42 -4.67 6.85
CA LYS A 193 -23.52 -3.91 7.47
C LYS A 193 -24.58 -3.48 6.44
N TYR A 194 -24.12 -3.31 5.21
CA TYR A 194 -24.96 -2.93 4.06
C TYR A 194 -24.67 -3.95 2.98
N SER A 195 -25.37 -5.09 3.03
CA SER A 195 -25.02 -6.34 2.31
C SER A 195 -24.82 -6.24 0.80
N ASP A 196 -25.33 -5.19 0.20
CA ASP A 196 -25.34 -4.94 -1.25
C ASP A 196 -24.41 -3.78 -1.65
N VAL A 197 -23.70 -3.17 -0.70
CA VAL A 197 -22.83 -2.02 -0.97
C VAL A 197 -21.39 -2.45 -0.93
N TYR A 198 -20.73 -2.32 -2.07
CA TYR A 198 -19.27 -2.39 -2.17
C TYR A 198 -18.73 -0.97 -2.00
N LEU A 199 -17.76 -0.83 -1.12
CA LEU A 199 -17.10 0.44 -0.86
C LEU A 199 -15.69 0.39 -1.40
N ASP A 200 -15.16 1.52 -1.82
CA ASP A 200 -13.74 1.63 -2.08
C ASP A 200 -12.93 1.24 -0.86
N ILE A 201 -11.71 0.77 -1.11
CA ILE A 201 -10.82 0.29 -0.06
C ILE A 201 -10.62 1.35 1.03
N GLU A 202 -10.64 2.61 0.63
CA GLU A 202 -10.53 3.79 1.48
C GLU A 202 -11.72 3.89 2.44
N ALA A 203 -12.92 3.66 1.96
CA ALA A 203 -14.15 3.79 2.75
C ALA A 203 -14.37 2.61 3.72
N ILE A 204 -13.71 1.47 3.50
CA ILE A 204 -13.83 0.29 4.38
C ILE A 204 -12.93 0.40 5.62
N ILE A 205 -11.93 1.24 5.55
CA ILE A 205 -10.98 1.44 6.64
C ILE A 205 -11.59 2.28 7.77
N PHE A 206 -12.63 3.02 7.49
CA PHE A 206 -13.41 3.84 8.43
C PHE A 206 -14.74 3.18 8.80
#